data_10265076a83cca25f3c723b9a949c163
#
_entry.id   10265076a83cca25f3c723b9a949c163
#
_cell.length_a   1.000
_cell.length_b   1.000
_cell.length_c   1.000
_cell.angle_alpha   90.00
_cell.angle_beta   90.00
_cell.angle_gamma   90.00
#
_symmetry.space_group_name_H-M   'P 1'
#
loop_
_entity.id
_entity.type
_entity.pdbx_description
1 polymer ?
#
loop_
_entity_poly.entity_id
_entity_poly.type
_entity_poly.pdbx_seq_one_letter_code
_entity_poly.pdbx_strand_id
1 'polypeptide(L)'
;MNEIKAFPEDMSNLEIDKNNMKKCLVSGLFREEVETESGKRSFYTYLTPGLEYNQRCLVIAPPDDVPVEQFITNGFWEKFAGKEQVFLFFLDPEGLWKFDGTDADYMNKVYVQIQARKYYVTMQDNIYAFGFGRGAVVAQQAAMKMTSEWSGLATFGDLEEAAMLNAEVVQEGGDVGRTELTVSAAKVQLPVWMFWQKETESNRRVSMYWRKQNDTEDECFSGSMADEIYFPSTICKTSTVNEEKIAQVRITKAFDGELTEEEFSAVWNYIGRARRHRCHGTKVLRWYKEPLEYGASLHEMKIGGYTRIWYEYVPEKVKESGKPVPLVVNMHGRGGSAGTFMDMSQMNCVAEERGFIVLFPEAGVHQQRPDGVRNVLLWQGEYKGEKIDDVAFILAMIDDVKKRYPVDESRIYACGQSSGGMMTSELAQRASEVFAAVAPWSAIMDPDHEVKLPEKIDPAVPYLFLFGENDWLCVDRENGQMEYSVASDIAGFLRNLIHIYDLDEKLYRYQCGEISYYVYLNKKKVPMLTVGTVKEMSHANYPRESWTTYDGFLSKFSKKPDGTLLYMGNEAL
;
A
#
# COMPACT_ATOMS: atom_id res chain seq x y z
N MET A 1 6.82 29.03 -3.12
CA MET A 1 8.11 28.29 -2.96
C MET A 1 9.34 29.22 -2.99
N ASN A 2 9.34 30.35 -2.30
CA ASN A 2 10.39 31.38 -2.50
C ASN A 2 11.64 31.21 -1.60
N GLU A 3 11.67 30.25 -0.71
CA GLU A 3 12.79 30.04 0.21
C GLU A 3 13.11 28.55 0.32
N ILE A 4 14.36 28.20 0.08
CA ILE A 4 14.88 26.85 0.29
C ILE A 4 15.31 26.73 1.73
N LYS A 5 14.73 25.76 2.45
CA LYS A 5 14.96 25.53 3.87
C LYS A 5 15.83 24.29 4.09
N ALA A 6 16.48 24.25 5.24
CA ALA A 6 16.95 22.99 5.81
C ALA A 6 15.83 22.37 6.66
N PHE A 7 15.78 21.04 6.70
CA PHE A 7 14.93 20.38 7.68
C PHE A 7 15.41 20.72 9.10
N PRO A 8 14.49 20.84 10.07
CA PRO A 8 14.90 21.07 11.45
C PRO A 8 15.84 19.97 11.94
N GLU A 9 16.90 20.33 12.62
CA GLU A 9 17.83 19.38 13.25
C GLU A 9 17.15 18.64 14.41
N ASP A 10 16.39 19.40 15.23
CA ASP A 10 15.60 18.89 16.36
C ASP A 10 14.12 19.09 16.11
N MET A 11 13.37 18.00 16.11
CA MET A 11 11.92 17.97 15.95
C MET A 11 11.19 17.70 17.27
N SER A 12 11.90 17.59 18.38
CA SER A 12 11.31 17.29 19.71
C SER A 12 10.27 18.32 20.15
N ASN A 13 10.42 19.58 19.66
CA ASN A 13 9.50 20.68 19.92
C ASN A 13 8.27 20.72 19.00
N LEU A 14 8.27 19.92 17.92
CA LEU A 14 7.11 19.85 17.04
C LEU A 14 6.09 18.87 17.62
N GLU A 15 4.83 19.24 17.53
CA GLU A 15 3.73 18.41 18.00
C GLU A 15 2.86 17.98 16.83
N ILE A 16 2.37 16.74 16.91
CA ILE A 16 1.36 16.27 15.97
C ILE A 16 0.07 17.06 16.14
N ASP A 17 -0.67 17.22 15.07
CA ASP A 17 -2.05 17.67 15.16
C ASP A 17 -2.92 16.53 15.69
N LYS A 18 -3.40 16.65 16.94
CA LYS A 18 -4.27 15.64 17.56
C LYS A 18 -5.63 15.48 16.85
N ASN A 19 -5.99 16.43 15.98
CA ASN A 19 -7.18 16.32 15.14
C ASN A 19 -6.87 15.69 13.77
N ASN A 20 -5.60 15.65 13.37
CA ASN A 20 -5.16 14.99 12.15
C ASN A 20 -3.73 14.44 12.31
N MET A 21 -3.64 13.24 12.86
CA MET A 21 -2.36 12.60 13.16
C MET A 21 -1.50 12.26 11.94
N LYS A 22 -2.08 12.29 10.73
CA LYS A 22 -1.36 12.05 9.47
C LYS A 22 -0.66 13.28 8.92
N LYS A 23 -0.95 14.45 9.43
CA LYS A 23 -0.44 15.71 8.91
C LYS A 23 1.09 15.78 9.04
N CYS A 24 1.77 16.13 7.95
CA CYS A 24 3.20 16.41 7.98
C CYS A 24 3.51 17.56 8.94
N LEU A 25 4.53 17.38 9.77
CA LEU A 25 4.92 18.36 10.80
C LEU A 25 5.62 19.59 10.23
N VAL A 26 6.16 19.47 9.03
CA VAL A 26 6.89 20.54 8.34
C VAL A 26 6.33 20.76 6.96
N SER A 27 6.45 21.99 6.46
CA SER A 27 6.04 22.35 5.10
C SER A 27 7.00 23.37 4.49
N GLY A 28 7.09 23.38 3.18
CA GLY A 28 7.97 24.27 2.42
C GLY A 28 8.83 23.51 1.41
N LEU A 29 9.81 24.22 0.86
CA LEU A 29 10.81 23.68 -0.06
C LEU A 29 12.10 23.39 0.72
N PHE A 30 12.56 22.15 0.65
CA PHE A 30 13.75 21.67 1.35
C PHE A 30 14.77 21.12 0.36
N ARG A 31 16.07 21.30 0.66
CA ARG A 31 17.15 20.62 -0.04
C ARG A 31 17.57 19.38 0.74
N GLU A 32 17.66 18.25 0.04
CA GLU A 32 18.08 16.97 0.58
C GLU A 32 19.26 16.40 -0.21
N GLU A 33 19.91 15.38 0.33
CA GLU A 33 20.99 14.65 -0.34
C GLU A 33 20.68 13.14 -0.34
N VAL A 34 21.13 12.47 -1.41
CA VAL A 34 21.10 11.02 -1.54
C VAL A 34 22.49 10.49 -1.91
N GLU A 35 22.88 9.37 -1.31
CA GLU A 35 24.11 8.67 -1.65
C GLU A 35 23.94 7.90 -2.97
N THR A 36 24.85 8.16 -3.92
CA THR A 36 24.93 7.43 -5.19
C THR A 36 26.30 6.78 -5.32
N GLU A 37 26.51 5.94 -6.32
CA GLU A 37 27.82 5.35 -6.60
C GLU A 37 28.90 6.38 -6.93
N SER A 38 28.49 7.52 -7.49
CA SER A 38 29.38 8.64 -7.83
C SER A 38 29.56 9.66 -6.70
N GLY A 39 28.98 9.43 -5.53
CA GLY A 39 28.98 10.34 -4.39
C GLY A 39 27.60 10.90 -4.06
N LYS A 40 27.58 11.90 -3.20
CA LYS A 40 26.34 12.58 -2.81
C LYS A 40 25.78 13.43 -3.94
N ARG A 41 24.46 13.34 -4.15
CA ARG A 41 23.69 14.16 -5.09
C ARG A 41 22.56 14.88 -4.35
N SER A 42 22.29 16.10 -4.73
CA SER A 42 21.21 16.90 -4.15
C SER A 42 19.89 16.69 -4.88
N PHE A 43 18.78 16.80 -4.15
CA PHE A 43 17.44 16.93 -4.70
C PHE A 43 16.60 17.85 -3.82
N TYR A 44 15.46 18.31 -4.31
CA TYR A 44 14.58 19.22 -3.60
C TYR A 44 13.25 18.55 -3.31
N THR A 45 12.77 18.70 -2.07
CA THR A 45 11.48 18.17 -1.61
C THR A 45 10.54 19.33 -1.31
N TYR A 46 9.38 19.35 -1.93
CA TYR A 46 8.34 20.30 -1.59
C TYR A 46 7.17 19.61 -0.88
N LEU A 47 6.89 20.10 0.31
CA LEU A 47 5.78 19.68 1.17
C LEU A 47 4.77 20.84 1.26
N THR A 48 3.61 20.68 0.65
CA THR A 48 2.56 21.71 0.72
C THR A 48 2.03 21.83 2.15
N PRO A 49 1.61 23.02 2.62
CA PRO A 49 0.98 23.16 3.93
C PRO A 49 -0.26 22.26 4.08
N GLY A 50 -0.33 21.53 5.17
CA GLY A 50 -1.45 20.62 5.44
C GLY A 50 -1.36 19.24 4.79
N LEU A 51 -0.29 18.96 4.05
CA LEU A 51 -0.06 17.66 3.42
C LEU A 51 -0.08 16.53 4.47
N GLU A 52 -0.74 15.44 4.12
CA GLU A 52 -0.81 14.23 4.92
C GLU A 52 0.23 13.18 4.49
N TYR A 53 0.51 12.20 5.34
CA TYR A 53 1.33 11.05 5.01
C TYR A 53 0.70 10.21 3.88
N ASN A 54 1.53 9.48 3.17
CA ASN A 54 1.13 8.49 2.17
C ASN A 54 0.37 9.04 0.95
N GLN A 55 0.51 10.33 0.67
CA GLN A 55 0.00 10.91 -0.57
C GLN A 55 0.87 10.54 -1.77
N ARG A 56 0.34 10.78 -2.97
CA ARG A 56 1.04 10.52 -4.24
C ARG A 56 2.30 11.37 -4.38
N CYS A 57 3.35 10.80 -4.98
CA CYS A 57 4.68 11.38 -5.07
C CYS A 57 5.12 11.54 -6.52
N LEU A 58 5.50 12.75 -6.92
CA LEU A 58 6.11 12.99 -8.22
C LEU A 58 7.62 13.17 -8.04
N VAL A 59 8.41 12.29 -8.68
CA VAL A 59 9.85 12.45 -8.81
C VAL A 59 10.11 13.03 -10.20
N ILE A 60 10.70 14.22 -10.23
CA ILE A 60 10.78 15.08 -11.42
C ILE A 60 12.24 15.27 -11.81
N ALA A 61 12.60 14.84 -13.00
CA ALA A 61 13.85 15.21 -13.65
C ALA A 61 13.63 16.48 -14.47
N PRO A 62 14.09 17.67 -14.02
CA PRO A 62 13.87 18.93 -14.70
C PRO A 62 14.72 19.04 -15.98
N PRO A 63 14.50 20.06 -16.83
CA PRO A 63 15.45 20.38 -17.88
C PRO A 63 16.80 20.80 -17.26
N ASP A 64 17.90 20.60 -17.98
CA ASP A 64 19.26 20.92 -17.53
C ASP A 64 19.83 22.21 -18.14
N ASP A 65 19.03 22.92 -18.92
CA ASP A 65 19.36 24.24 -19.52
C ASP A 65 18.89 25.42 -18.66
N VAL A 66 18.17 25.15 -17.56
CA VAL A 66 17.78 26.15 -16.55
C VAL A 66 18.15 25.64 -15.15
N PRO A 67 18.57 26.55 -14.23
CA PRO A 67 18.78 26.15 -12.83
C PRO A 67 17.53 25.53 -12.23
N VAL A 68 17.70 24.44 -11.47
CA VAL A 68 16.58 23.68 -10.89
C VAL A 68 15.71 24.56 -9.98
N GLU A 69 16.31 25.45 -9.20
CA GLU A 69 15.57 26.39 -8.34
C GLU A 69 14.68 27.32 -9.16
N GLN A 70 15.14 27.75 -10.33
CA GLN A 70 14.35 28.59 -11.24
C GLN A 70 13.18 27.78 -11.82
N PHE A 71 13.41 26.54 -12.23
CA PHE A 71 12.35 25.64 -12.69
C PHE A 71 11.28 25.44 -11.62
N ILE A 72 11.69 25.28 -10.36
CA ILE A 72 10.76 25.10 -9.23
C ILE A 72 9.99 26.39 -8.96
N THR A 73 10.67 27.53 -8.84
CA THR A 73 10.05 28.79 -8.39
C THR A 73 9.21 29.48 -9.45
N ASN A 74 9.56 29.33 -10.72
CA ASN A 74 8.81 29.93 -11.84
C ASN A 74 7.68 29.03 -12.35
N GLY A 75 7.64 27.75 -11.91
CA GLY A 75 6.60 26.81 -12.32
C GLY A 75 5.29 26.95 -11.52
N PHE A 76 4.29 26.21 -11.93
CA PHE A 76 2.97 26.13 -11.30
C PHE A 76 2.92 25.15 -10.10
N TRP A 77 4.07 24.66 -9.67
CA TRP A 77 4.21 23.52 -8.75
C TRP A 77 3.56 23.74 -7.39
N GLU A 78 3.67 24.95 -6.82
CA GLU A 78 3.06 25.27 -5.52
C GLU A 78 1.53 25.17 -5.56
N LYS A 79 0.94 25.74 -6.62
CA LYS A 79 -0.51 25.70 -6.83
C LYS A 79 -0.99 24.28 -7.11
N PHE A 80 -0.28 23.56 -7.97
CA PHE A 80 -0.56 22.17 -8.29
C PHE A 80 -0.50 21.28 -7.05
N ALA A 81 0.59 21.34 -6.27
CA ALA A 81 0.74 20.54 -5.06
C ALA A 81 -0.31 20.87 -4.01
N GLY A 82 -0.68 22.15 -3.87
CA GLY A 82 -1.74 22.58 -2.97
C GLY A 82 -3.12 22.03 -3.36
N LYS A 83 -3.42 22.00 -4.67
CA LYS A 83 -4.67 21.46 -5.20
C LYS A 83 -4.72 19.92 -5.11
N GLU A 84 -3.69 19.25 -5.57
CA GLU A 84 -3.66 17.79 -5.70
C GLU A 84 -3.19 17.06 -4.43
N GLN A 85 -2.72 17.79 -3.42
CA GLN A 85 -2.17 17.25 -2.16
C GLN A 85 -1.13 16.16 -2.42
N VAL A 86 -0.06 16.52 -3.12
CA VAL A 86 1.01 15.61 -3.55
C VAL A 86 2.37 16.04 -3.01
N PHE A 87 3.27 15.07 -2.84
CA PHE A 87 4.69 15.31 -2.63
C PHE A 87 5.38 15.60 -3.96
N LEU A 88 6.23 16.63 -4.00
CA LEU A 88 7.07 16.90 -5.16
C LEU A 88 8.55 16.74 -4.81
N PHE A 89 9.26 15.99 -5.63
CA PHE A 89 10.69 15.75 -5.51
C PHE A 89 11.36 16.13 -6.83
N PHE A 90 12.21 17.17 -6.81
CA PHE A 90 12.91 17.67 -7.99
C PHE A 90 14.37 17.25 -7.92
N LEU A 91 14.84 16.54 -8.92
CA LEU A 91 16.23 16.15 -9.04
C LEU A 91 17.10 17.35 -9.42
N ASP A 92 18.34 17.38 -8.92
CA ASP A 92 19.33 18.38 -9.34
C ASP A 92 20.25 17.74 -10.39
N PRO A 93 20.30 18.24 -11.64
CA PRO A 93 21.21 17.72 -12.65
C PRO A 93 22.69 17.97 -12.30
N GLU A 94 22.99 18.98 -11.46
CA GLU A 94 24.37 19.40 -11.13
C GLU A 94 25.22 19.67 -12.39
N GLY A 95 24.60 20.25 -13.40
CA GLY A 95 25.15 20.52 -14.74
C GLY A 95 24.26 19.87 -15.82
N LEU A 96 24.86 19.15 -16.74
CA LEU A 96 24.11 18.47 -17.81
C LEU A 96 23.80 17.03 -17.42
N TRP A 97 22.58 16.57 -17.75
CA TRP A 97 22.19 15.17 -17.61
C TRP A 97 23.11 14.22 -18.39
N LYS A 98 23.53 13.16 -17.74
CA LYS A 98 24.30 12.06 -18.33
C LYS A 98 23.34 10.92 -18.68
N PHE A 99 23.47 10.43 -19.91
CA PHE A 99 22.59 9.36 -20.42
C PHE A 99 23.25 7.98 -20.42
N ASP A 100 24.31 7.82 -19.65
CA ASP A 100 25.04 6.54 -19.46
C ASP A 100 24.36 5.61 -18.43
N GLY A 101 23.24 6.02 -17.88
CA GLY A 101 22.46 5.30 -16.87
C GLY A 101 22.73 5.74 -15.43
N THR A 102 23.78 6.54 -15.17
CA THR A 102 24.10 7.00 -13.80
C THR A 102 23.04 7.95 -13.23
N ASP A 103 22.47 8.84 -14.06
CA ASP A 103 21.42 9.74 -13.62
C ASP A 103 20.06 9.02 -13.44
N ALA A 104 19.82 7.95 -14.20
CA ALA A 104 18.69 7.07 -13.97
C ALA A 104 18.82 6.34 -12.62
N ASP A 105 20.02 5.87 -12.28
CA ASP A 105 20.29 5.27 -10.98
C ASP A 105 20.13 6.27 -9.84
N TYR A 106 20.55 7.52 -10.05
CA TYR A 106 20.30 8.58 -9.09
C TYR A 106 18.79 8.79 -8.87
N MET A 107 17.99 8.88 -9.93
CA MET A 107 16.53 8.99 -9.82
C MET A 107 15.92 7.80 -9.06
N ASN A 108 16.39 6.60 -9.34
CA ASN A 108 15.95 5.38 -8.64
C ASN A 108 16.44 5.34 -7.18
N LYS A 109 17.60 5.91 -6.86
CA LYS A 109 18.04 6.08 -5.46
C LYS A 109 17.16 7.08 -4.69
N VAL A 110 16.74 8.18 -5.33
CA VAL A 110 15.78 9.12 -4.73
C VAL A 110 14.44 8.40 -4.48
N TYR A 111 13.93 7.62 -5.44
CA TYR A 111 12.73 6.79 -5.26
C TYR A 111 12.82 5.91 -3.99
N VAL A 112 13.95 5.24 -3.78
CA VAL A 112 14.15 4.39 -2.59
C VAL A 112 14.24 5.23 -1.31
N GLN A 113 14.98 6.35 -1.35
CA GLN A 113 15.22 7.18 -0.18
C GLN A 113 13.97 7.84 0.37
N ILE A 114 13.09 8.35 -0.51
CA ILE A 114 11.89 9.08 -0.07
C ILE A 114 10.92 8.21 0.73
N GLN A 115 10.96 6.90 0.58
CA GLN A 115 10.11 5.96 1.32
C GLN A 115 10.51 5.80 2.80
N ALA A 116 11.68 6.23 3.19
CA ALA A 116 12.23 6.00 4.54
C ALA A 116 12.63 7.27 5.27
N ARG A 117 12.11 8.44 4.87
CA ARG A 117 12.49 9.73 5.47
C ARG A 117 11.83 9.95 6.83
N LYS A 118 12.53 10.72 7.67
CA LYS A 118 12.09 11.02 9.04
C LYS A 118 11.06 12.15 9.13
N TYR A 119 11.05 13.05 8.14
CA TYR A 119 10.20 14.25 8.15
C TYR A 119 8.86 14.07 7.47
N TYR A 120 8.73 13.03 6.66
CA TYR A 120 7.52 12.70 5.92
C TYR A 120 7.46 11.19 5.67
N VAL A 121 6.28 10.68 5.41
CA VAL A 121 6.05 9.26 5.10
C VAL A 121 5.39 9.17 3.73
N THR A 122 5.99 8.39 2.84
CA THR A 122 5.47 8.09 1.52
C THR A 122 5.29 6.58 1.35
N MET A 123 4.43 6.20 0.41
CA MET A 123 4.20 4.80 0.06
C MET A 123 4.75 4.52 -1.32
N GLN A 124 5.42 3.39 -1.48
CA GLN A 124 6.01 2.95 -2.76
C GLN A 124 4.98 2.73 -3.88
N ASP A 125 3.71 2.59 -3.53
CA ASP A 125 2.65 2.28 -4.50
C ASP A 125 2.17 3.49 -5.30
N ASN A 126 2.57 4.69 -4.88
CA ASN A 126 2.06 5.97 -5.37
C ASN A 126 3.18 6.91 -5.86
N ILE A 127 4.23 6.40 -6.47
CA ILE A 127 5.38 7.20 -6.92
C ILE A 127 5.46 7.16 -8.45
N TYR A 128 5.55 8.36 -9.05
CA TYR A 128 5.48 8.58 -10.49
C TYR A 128 6.73 9.27 -11.00
N ALA A 129 7.22 8.85 -12.17
CA ALA A 129 8.37 9.43 -12.85
C ALA A 129 7.94 10.49 -13.86
N PHE A 130 8.51 11.70 -13.74
CA PHE A 130 8.28 12.81 -14.67
C PHE A 130 9.60 13.35 -15.17
N GLY A 131 9.71 13.62 -16.47
CA GLY A 131 10.93 14.20 -17.06
C GLY A 131 10.62 15.33 -18.02
N PHE A 132 11.40 16.41 -17.94
CA PHE A 132 11.24 17.62 -18.74
C PHE A 132 12.52 17.93 -19.53
N GLY A 133 12.37 18.36 -20.78
CA GLY A 133 13.50 18.62 -21.66
C GLY A 133 14.40 17.38 -21.74
N ARG A 134 15.71 17.53 -21.49
CA ARG A 134 16.65 16.39 -21.44
C ARG A 134 16.44 15.49 -20.24
N GLY A 135 15.81 15.94 -19.15
CA GLY A 135 15.37 15.12 -18.02
C GLY A 135 14.36 14.04 -18.42
N ALA A 136 13.69 14.20 -19.57
CA ALA A 136 12.81 13.17 -20.14
C ALA A 136 13.56 11.84 -20.40
N VAL A 137 14.82 11.91 -20.85
CA VAL A 137 15.67 10.73 -21.07
C VAL A 137 15.98 10.03 -19.75
N VAL A 138 16.29 10.80 -18.70
CA VAL A 138 16.58 10.28 -17.35
C VAL A 138 15.37 9.55 -16.78
N ALA A 139 14.20 10.16 -16.82
CA ALA A 139 12.96 9.56 -16.33
C ALA A 139 12.60 8.28 -17.11
N GLN A 140 12.79 8.30 -18.44
CA GLN A 140 12.60 7.14 -19.30
C GLN A 140 13.54 5.99 -18.93
N GLN A 141 14.83 6.26 -18.78
CA GLN A 141 15.81 5.23 -18.38
C GLN A 141 15.53 4.70 -16.96
N ALA A 142 15.18 5.57 -15.99
CA ALA A 142 14.85 5.17 -14.64
C ALA A 142 13.63 4.25 -14.61
N ALA A 143 12.59 4.57 -15.38
CA ALA A 143 11.40 3.75 -15.50
C ALA A 143 11.70 2.38 -16.15
N MET A 144 12.58 2.31 -17.15
CA MET A 144 13.00 1.04 -17.72
C MET A 144 13.77 0.16 -16.74
N LYS A 145 14.64 0.76 -15.91
CA LYS A 145 15.44 0.03 -14.91
C LYS A 145 14.61 -0.54 -13.77
N MET A 146 13.56 0.16 -13.36
CA MET A 146 12.73 -0.21 -12.20
C MET A 146 11.23 -0.13 -12.51
N THR A 147 10.79 -0.73 -13.62
CA THR A 147 9.41 -0.62 -14.11
C THR A 147 8.37 -1.07 -13.06
N SER A 148 8.68 -2.09 -12.26
CA SER A 148 7.77 -2.60 -11.21
C SER A 148 7.58 -1.63 -10.05
N GLU A 149 8.46 -0.66 -9.91
CA GLU A 149 8.41 0.29 -8.79
C GLU A 149 7.58 1.54 -9.14
N TRP A 150 7.73 2.07 -10.35
CA TRP A 150 7.01 3.26 -10.78
C TRP A 150 5.55 2.97 -11.07
N SER A 151 4.65 3.88 -10.66
CA SER A 151 3.21 3.77 -10.93
C SER A 151 2.80 4.40 -12.27
N GLY A 152 3.64 5.24 -12.84
CA GLY A 152 3.43 5.85 -14.15
C GLY A 152 4.61 6.70 -14.58
N LEU A 153 4.69 6.97 -15.89
CA LEU A 153 5.74 7.76 -16.53
C LEU A 153 5.13 8.84 -17.42
N ALA A 154 5.59 10.09 -17.28
CA ALA A 154 5.33 11.14 -18.27
C ALA A 154 6.64 11.84 -18.67
N THR A 155 6.83 12.06 -19.97
CA THR A 155 8.01 12.72 -20.52
C THR A 155 7.60 13.88 -21.42
N PHE A 156 8.21 15.05 -21.21
CA PHE A 156 7.94 16.29 -21.93
C PHE A 156 9.21 16.77 -22.64
N GLY A 157 9.45 16.23 -23.83
CA GLY A 157 10.61 16.49 -24.65
C GLY A 157 10.99 15.30 -25.53
N ASP A 158 11.83 15.54 -26.53
CA ASP A 158 12.31 14.48 -27.41
C ASP A 158 13.24 13.53 -26.67
N LEU A 159 13.09 12.24 -27.00
CA LEU A 159 13.90 11.17 -26.43
C LEU A 159 15.06 10.87 -27.38
N GLU A 160 16.27 10.92 -26.86
CA GLU A 160 17.50 10.60 -27.61
C GLU A 160 17.68 9.08 -27.75
N GLU A 161 18.61 8.64 -28.59
CA GLU A 161 18.90 7.21 -28.75
C GLU A 161 19.30 6.54 -27.44
N ALA A 162 20.00 7.26 -26.57
CA ALA A 162 20.39 6.82 -25.23
C ALA A 162 19.19 6.56 -24.29
N ALA A 163 17.97 7.04 -24.60
CA ALA A 163 16.77 6.76 -23.81
C ALA A 163 16.42 5.27 -23.77
N MET A 164 16.90 4.50 -24.78
CA MET A 164 16.73 3.05 -24.83
C MET A 164 17.88 2.34 -24.13
N LEU A 165 17.59 1.78 -22.96
CA LEU A 165 18.47 0.82 -22.30
C LEU A 165 18.24 -0.60 -22.85
N ASN A 166 19.14 -1.54 -22.51
CA ASN A 166 18.93 -2.94 -22.84
C ASN A 166 17.61 -3.44 -22.20
N ALA A 167 16.71 -3.96 -23.03
CA ALA A 167 15.38 -4.43 -22.61
C ALA A 167 15.42 -5.71 -21.74
N GLU A 168 16.58 -6.33 -21.57
CA GLU A 168 16.77 -7.50 -20.71
C GLU A 168 17.14 -7.15 -19.26
N VAL A 169 16.95 -5.89 -18.84
CA VAL A 169 17.21 -5.50 -17.46
C VAL A 169 16.33 -6.31 -16.53
N VAL A 170 16.98 -7.02 -15.64
CA VAL A 170 16.35 -7.80 -14.58
C VAL A 170 16.16 -6.88 -13.38
N GLN A 171 14.95 -6.85 -12.83
CA GLN A 171 14.63 -6.06 -11.63
C GLN A 171 14.53 -6.99 -10.43
N GLU A 172 15.06 -6.53 -9.32
CA GLU A 172 14.83 -7.16 -8.02
C GLU A 172 13.52 -6.61 -7.42
N GLY A 173 12.77 -7.46 -6.76
CA GLY A 173 11.69 -7.02 -5.90
C GLY A 173 10.40 -6.63 -6.58
N GLY A 174 9.88 -7.44 -7.49
CA GLY A 174 8.48 -7.33 -7.91
C GLY A 174 7.49 -7.43 -6.75
N ASP A 175 7.94 -8.00 -5.64
CA ASP A 175 7.24 -8.09 -4.35
C ASP A 175 7.97 -7.24 -3.30
N VAL A 176 7.26 -6.75 -2.29
CA VAL A 176 7.79 -5.78 -1.36
C VAL A 176 8.91 -6.36 -0.51
N GLY A 177 10.09 -5.96 -0.89
CA GLY A 177 11.28 -5.84 -0.10
C GLY A 177 11.56 -6.93 0.92
N ARG A 178 12.27 -7.89 0.57
CA ARG A 178 13.18 -8.75 1.34
C ARG A 178 13.31 -10.14 0.75
N THR A 179 12.55 -10.47 -0.26
CA THR A 179 12.75 -11.67 -1.05
C THR A 179 12.93 -11.27 -2.50
N GLU A 180 14.00 -11.72 -3.03
CA GLU A 180 14.49 -11.43 -4.36
C GLU A 180 13.63 -12.15 -5.41
N LEU A 181 12.41 -11.67 -5.63
CA LEU A 181 11.70 -12.03 -6.83
C LEU A 181 12.29 -11.21 -7.98
N THR A 182 13.12 -11.86 -8.74
CA THR A 182 13.72 -11.29 -9.93
C THR A 182 12.68 -11.27 -11.04
N VAL A 183 12.21 -10.09 -11.41
CA VAL A 183 11.23 -9.91 -12.49
C VAL A 183 11.91 -9.26 -13.69
N SER A 184 11.70 -9.81 -14.88
CA SER A 184 12.13 -9.14 -16.12
C SER A 184 11.33 -7.86 -16.32
N ALA A 185 12.00 -6.72 -16.52
CA ALA A 185 11.37 -5.45 -16.86
C ALA A 185 10.35 -5.60 -18.01
N ALA A 186 10.68 -6.43 -18.99
CA ALA A 186 9.84 -6.73 -20.16
C ALA A 186 8.50 -7.44 -19.84
N LYS A 187 8.20 -7.74 -18.59
CA LYS A 187 6.95 -8.39 -18.18
C LYS A 187 6.06 -7.50 -17.29
N VAL A 188 6.49 -6.28 -17.02
CA VAL A 188 5.78 -5.36 -16.11
C VAL A 188 5.20 -4.21 -16.91
N GLN A 189 3.90 -4.03 -16.86
CA GLN A 189 3.20 -2.94 -17.53
C GLN A 189 3.39 -1.61 -16.78
N LEU A 190 3.42 -0.48 -17.52
CA LEU A 190 3.50 0.87 -16.97
C LEU A 190 2.67 1.82 -17.83
N PRO A 191 1.74 2.63 -17.27
CA PRO A 191 1.10 3.70 -18.02
C PRO A 191 2.11 4.77 -18.40
N VAL A 192 2.13 5.17 -19.67
CA VAL A 192 3.12 6.10 -20.22
C VAL A 192 2.44 7.17 -21.05
N TRP A 193 2.87 8.44 -20.87
CA TRP A 193 2.49 9.55 -21.73
C TRP A 193 3.72 10.34 -22.17
N MET A 194 4.00 10.33 -23.48
CA MET A 194 5.18 10.99 -24.08
C MET A 194 4.75 12.20 -24.90
N PHE A 195 5.40 13.34 -24.68
CA PHE A 195 5.25 14.57 -25.45
C PHE A 195 6.49 14.76 -26.31
N TRP A 196 6.34 14.82 -27.61
CA TRP A 196 7.43 14.97 -28.57
C TRP A 196 7.37 16.30 -29.28
N GLN A 197 8.51 17.00 -29.37
CA GLN A 197 8.62 18.19 -30.22
C GLN A 197 8.67 17.78 -31.70
N LYS A 198 9.37 16.68 -31.97
CA LYS A 198 9.52 16.14 -33.33
C LYS A 198 9.31 14.62 -33.32
N GLU A 199 8.81 14.11 -34.41
CA GLU A 199 8.75 12.68 -34.64
C GLU A 199 10.11 12.15 -35.09
N THR A 200 10.94 11.67 -34.16
CA THR A 200 12.25 11.10 -34.40
C THR A 200 12.20 9.56 -34.37
N GLU A 201 13.24 8.93 -34.94
CA GLU A 201 13.38 7.47 -34.84
C GLU A 201 13.52 7.00 -33.39
N SER A 202 14.24 7.74 -32.56
CA SER A 202 14.41 7.46 -31.12
C SER A 202 13.08 7.51 -30.38
N ASN A 203 12.28 8.57 -30.59
CA ASN A 203 10.93 8.68 -30.04
C ASN A 203 10.06 7.47 -30.42
N ARG A 204 10.09 7.07 -31.68
CA ARG A 204 9.34 5.91 -32.16
C ARG A 204 9.83 4.59 -31.55
N ARG A 205 11.13 4.40 -31.39
CA ARG A 205 11.70 3.20 -30.74
C ARG A 205 11.23 3.07 -29.28
N VAL A 206 11.24 4.16 -28.53
CA VAL A 206 10.74 4.17 -27.14
C VAL A 206 9.25 3.87 -27.08
N SER A 207 8.46 4.47 -27.98
CA SER A 207 7.03 4.17 -28.09
C SER A 207 6.78 2.69 -28.37
N MET A 208 7.50 2.10 -29.33
CA MET A 208 7.39 0.69 -29.65
C MET A 208 7.80 -0.23 -28.49
N TYR A 209 8.82 0.17 -27.71
CA TYR A 209 9.21 -0.53 -26.50
C TYR A 209 8.03 -0.59 -25.50
N TRP A 210 7.43 0.56 -25.16
CA TRP A 210 6.32 0.59 -24.22
C TRP A 210 5.06 -0.09 -24.75
N ARG A 211 4.77 0.00 -26.05
CA ARG A 211 3.67 -0.72 -26.67
C ARG A 211 3.85 -2.23 -26.53
N LYS A 212 5.05 -2.75 -26.82
CA LYS A 212 5.39 -4.17 -26.62
C LYS A 212 5.32 -4.56 -25.14
N GLN A 213 5.89 -3.74 -24.26
CA GLN A 213 5.92 -3.94 -22.82
C GLN A 213 4.50 -4.05 -22.24
N ASN A 214 3.62 -3.15 -22.65
CA ASN A 214 2.24 -3.06 -22.17
C ASN A 214 1.29 -4.01 -22.93
N ASP A 215 1.80 -4.78 -23.90
CA ASP A 215 1.00 -5.67 -24.75
C ASP A 215 -0.20 -4.90 -25.35
N THR A 216 0.08 -3.80 -26.06
CA THR A 216 -0.98 -2.97 -26.63
C THR A 216 -1.54 -3.54 -27.93
N GLU A 217 -2.81 -3.26 -28.17
CA GLU A 217 -3.45 -3.49 -29.47
C GLU A 217 -2.78 -2.62 -30.55
N ASP A 218 -2.88 -3.04 -31.82
CA ASP A 218 -2.34 -2.26 -32.96
C ASP A 218 -3.23 -1.06 -33.28
N GLU A 219 -4.51 -1.09 -32.90
CA GLU A 219 -5.47 -0.01 -33.14
C GLU A 219 -5.04 1.24 -32.36
N CYS A 220 -5.00 2.36 -33.09
CA CYS A 220 -4.62 3.65 -32.55
C CYS A 220 -5.84 4.55 -32.42
N PHE A 221 -6.04 5.10 -31.25
CA PHE A 221 -7.08 6.08 -30.96
C PHE A 221 -6.46 7.46 -30.75
N SER A 222 -7.26 8.50 -30.77
CA SER A 222 -6.89 9.85 -30.39
C SER A 222 -7.84 10.40 -29.32
N GLY A 223 -7.37 11.35 -28.55
CA GLY A 223 -8.16 11.99 -27.49
C GLY A 223 -7.74 13.43 -27.27
N SER A 224 -8.35 14.07 -26.29
CA SER A 224 -7.91 15.41 -25.87
C SER A 224 -6.44 15.35 -25.47
N MET A 225 -5.59 16.17 -26.07
CA MET A 225 -4.14 16.28 -25.86
C MET A 225 -3.29 15.07 -26.30
N ALA A 226 -3.87 13.92 -26.66
CA ALA A 226 -3.10 12.76 -27.13
C ALA A 226 -3.43 12.49 -28.60
N ASP A 227 -2.44 12.60 -29.49
CA ASP A 227 -2.57 12.29 -30.90
C ASP A 227 -2.67 10.77 -31.13
N GLU A 228 -1.96 10.00 -30.31
CA GLU A 228 -1.98 8.55 -30.36
C GLU A 228 -2.23 7.98 -28.97
N ILE A 229 -3.17 7.04 -28.87
CA ILE A 229 -3.48 6.27 -27.67
C ILE A 229 -3.55 4.79 -28.04
N TYR A 230 -2.70 3.98 -27.44
CA TYR A 230 -2.69 2.54 -27.58
C TYR A 230 -3.11 1.88 -26.27
N PHE A 231 -4.16 1.08 -26.34
CA PHE A 231 -4.70 0.37 -25.18
C PHE A 231 -4.04 -1.01 -25.02
N PRO A 232 -3.76 -1.47 -23.79
CA PRO A 232 -3.30 -2.83 -23.59
C PRO A 232 -4.35 -3.85 -24.07
N SER A 233 -3.90 -4.92 -24.71
CA SER A 233 -4.77 -5.99 -25.23
C SER A 233 -5.36 -6.83 -24.10
N THR A 234 -4.60 -6.99 -23.02
CA THR A 234 -5.01 -7.76 -21.85
C THR A 234 -5.14 -6.88 -20.62
N ILE A 235 -6.16 -7.18 -19.85
CA ILE A 235 -6.30 -6.75 -18.46
C ILE A 235 -5.16 -7.37 -17.66
N CYS A 236 -4.61 -6.66 -16.69
CA CYS A 236 -3.62 -7.22 -15.79
C CYS A 236 -4.20 -8.50 -15.14
N LYS A 237 -3.65 -9.66 -15.50
CA LYS A 237 -4.18 -10.99 -15.10
C LYS A 237 -4.19 -11.22 -13.60
N THR A 238 -3.47 -10.41 -12.84
CA THR A 238 -3.39 -10.47 -11.37
C THR A 238 -4.40 -9.54 -10.69
N SER A 239 -5.04 -8.63 -11.42
CA SER A 239 -6.13 -7.81 -10.89
C SER A 239 -7.40 -8.64 -10.81
N THR A 240 -7.91 -8.86 -9.61
CA THR A 240 -9.12 -9.66 -9.39
C THR A 240 -10.42 -8.87 -9.60
N VAL A 241 -10.34 -7.55 -9.68
CA VAL A 241 -11.53 -6.67 -9.64
C VAL A 241 -11.49 -5.56 -10.69
N ASN A 242 -10.37 -5.36 -11.39
CA ASN A 242 -10.23 -4.25 -12.31
C ASN A 242 -10.05 -4.69 -13.74
N GLU A 243 -11.09 -4.51 -14.53
CA GLU A 243 -11.13 -4.81 -15.97
C GLU A 243 -10.67 -3.62 -16.83
N GLU A 244 -10.09 -2.58 -16.23
CA GLU A 244 -9.72 -1.36 -16.96
C GLU A 244 -8.33 -1.49 -17.61
N LYS A 245 -8.23 -1.01 -18.84
CA LYS A 245 -6.99 -0.98 -19.62
C LYS A 245 -6.10 0.18 -19.17
N ILE A 246 -5.40 0.03 -18.05
CA ILE A 246 -4.67 1.11 -17.37
C ILE A 246 -3.37 1.47 -18.09
N ALA A 247 -2.58 0.47 -18.47
CA ALA A 247 -1.24 0.66 -19.02
C ALA A 247 -1.26 1.12 -20.48
N GLN A 248 -1.94 2.23 -20.77
CA GLN A 248 -1.98 2.82 -22.09
C GLN A 248 -0.62 3.45 -22.43
N VAL A 249 -0.30 3.47 -23.72
CA VAL A 249 0.79 4.28 -24.26
C VAL A 249 0.18 5.47 -25.00
N ARG A 250 0.40 6.67 -24.49
CA ARG A 250 -0.11 7.92 -25.05
C ARG A 250 1.03 8.76 -25.62
N ILE A 251 0.77 9.42 -26.73
CA ILE A 251 1.73 10.27 -27.43
C ILE A 251 1.04 11.57 -27.80
N THR A 252 1.68 12.69 -27.45
CA THR A 252 1.35 14.02 -27.93
C THR A 252 2.47 14.52 -28.84
N LYS A 253 2.14 14.92 -30.05
CA LYS A 253 3.10 15.38 -31.07
C LYS A 253 3.12 16.90 -31.16
N ALA A 254 4.18 17.43 -31.77
CA ALA A 254 4.37 18.86 -31.98
C ALA A 254 4.27 19.69 -30.67
N PHE A 255 4.75 19.10 -29.56
CA PHE A 255 4.86 19.80 -28.29
C PHE A 255 5.86 20.97 -28.42
N ASP A 256 5.47 22.17 -28.08
CA ASP A 256 6.29 23.38 -28.26
C ASP A 256 7.36 23.58 -27.17
N GLY A 257 7.39 22.74 -26.15
CA GLY A 257 8.29 22.82 -25.01
C GLY A 257 7.71 23.53 -23.80
N GLU A 258 6.56 24.16 -23.95
CA GLU A 258 5.85 24.83 -22.85
C GLU A 258 4.68 23.97 -22.37
N LEU A 259 4.43 23.96 -21.08
CA LEU A 259 3.35 23.20 -20.46
C LEU A 259 2.59 24.10 -19.48
N THR A 260 1.33 24.29 -19.74
CA THR A 260 0.43 25.00 -18.84
C THR A 260 0.05 24.10 -17.64
N GLU A 261 -0.39 24.72 -16.54
CA GLU A 261 -0.93 23.98 -15.39
C GLU A 261 -2.12 23.09 -15.78
N GLU A 262 -2.98 23.55 -16.69
CA GLU A 262 -4.16 22.81 -17.14
C GLU A 262 -3.76 21.54 -17.91
N GLU A 263 -2.79 21.66 -18.81
CA GLU A 263 -2.24 20.52 -19.56
C GLU A 263 -1.54 19.53 -18.63
N PHE A 264 -0.72 20.02 -17.69
CA PHE A 264 -0.10 19.15 -16.69
C PHE A 264 -1.16 18.44 -15.83
N SER A 265 -2.21 19.16 -15.40
CA SER A 265 -3.31 18.57 -14.65
C SER A 265 -4.04 17.49 -15.46
N ALA A 266 -4.19 17.65 -16.77
CA ALA A 266 -4.79 16.63 -17.63
C ALA A 266 -3.91 15.37 -17.72
N VAL A 267 -2.58 15.53 -17.81
CA VAL A 267 -1.62 14.41 -17.75
C VAL A 267 -1.69 13.73 -16.39
N TRP A 268 -1.70 14.52 -15.32
CA TRP A 268 -1.81 14.01 -13.96
C TRP A 268 -3.12 13.23 -13.72
N ASN A 269 -4.23 13.71 -14.24
CA ASN A 269 -5.53 13.03 -14.14
C ASN A 269 -5.53 11.64 -14.80
N TYR A 270 -4.60 11.36 -15.69
CA TYR A 270 -4.39 10.02 -16.22
C TYR A 270 -3.27 9.27 -15.46
N ILE A 271 -2.04 9.79 -15.47
CA ILE A 271 -0.87 9.12 -14.88
C ILE A 271 -1.03 8.93 -13.37
N GLY A 272 -1.46 9.96 -12.66
CA GLY A 272 -1.61 9.95 -11.20
C GLY A 272 -2.77 9.11 -10.67
N ARG A 273 -3.63 8.60 -11.56
CA ARG A 273 -4.68 7.63 -11.18
C ARG A 273 -4.19 6.19 -11.18
N ALA A 274 -3.12 5.87 -11.87
CA ALA A 274 -2.55 4.53 -11.83
C ALA A 274 -1.85 4.33 -10.48
N ARG A 275 -2.04 3.16 -9.89
CA ARG A 275 -1.44 2.79 -8.62
C ARG A 275 -0.91 1.38 -8.69
N ARG A 276 0.25 1.14 -8.06
CA ARG A 276 0.73 -0.21 -7.82
C ARG A 276 0.24 -0.71 -6.47
N HIS A 277 -0.02 -1.99 -6.39
CA HIS A 277 -0.35 -2.65 -5.15
C HIS A 277 0.79 -3.55 -4.69
N ARG A 278 1.04 -3.53 -3.39
CA ARG A 278 1.87 -4.51 -2.70
C ARG A 278 1.14 -5.84 -2.60
N CYS A 279 1.04 -6.54 -3.70
CA CYS A 279 0.47 -7.86 -3.73
C CYS A 279 1.49 -8.85 -4.30
N HIS A 280 1.21 -10.11 -4.09
CA HIS A 280 1.98 -11.21 -4.67
C HIS A 280 2.13 -11.06 -6.19
N GLY A 281 3.35 -11.21 -6.69
CA GLY A 281 3.69 -11.13 -8.10
C GLY A 281 4.28 -9.79 -8.55
N THR A 282 3.94 -9.32 -9.75
CA THR A 282 4.58 -8.18 -10.43
C THR A 282 4.02 -6.81 -10.04
N LYS A 283 3.53 -6.61 -8.84
CA LYS A 283 2.88 -5.37 -8.38
C LYS A 283 1.79 -4.89 -9.34
N VAL A 284 0.62 -5.42 -9.17
CA VAL A 284 -0.58 -5.14 -9.98
C VAL A 284 -0.84 -3.65 -10.10
N LEU A 285 -1.13 -3.19 -11.31
CA LEU A 285 -1.65 -1.85 -11.55
C LEU A 285 -3.17 -1.83 -11.37
N ARG A 286 -3.68 -0.81 -10.69
CA ARG A 286 -5.10 -0.48 -10.61
C ARG A 286 -5.31 1.03 -10.74
N TRP A 287 -6.52 1.45 -11.11
CA TRP A 287 -6.89 2.85 -10.96
C TRP A 287 -7.04 3.17 -9.48
N TYR A 288 -6.37 4.22 -9.05
CA TYR A 288 -6.59 4.79 -7.74
C TYR A 288 -8.04 5.28 -7.62
N LYS A 289 -8.70 4.86 -6.55
CA LYS A 289 -10.01 5.36 -6.15
C LYS A 289 -9.98 5.73 -4.68
N GLU A 290 -10.48 6.92 -4.40
CA GLU A 290 -10.70 7.31 -3.01
C GLU A 290 -11.82 6.46 -2.39
N PRO A 291 -11.80 6.21 -1.07
CA PRO A 291 -12.86 5.45 -0.41
C PRO A 291 -14.28 5.97 -0.69
N LEU A 292 -14.42 7.28 -0.81
CA LEU A 292 -15.71 7.91 -1.15
C LEU A 292 -16.20 7.56 -2.56
N GLU A 293 -15.29 7.32 -3.51
CA GLU A 293 -15.65 6.88 -4.87
C GLU A 293 -16.12 5.42 -4.90
N TYR A 294 -15.75 4.63 -3.88
CA TYR A 294 -16.32 3.29 -3.65
C TYR A 294 -17.68 3.32 -2.95
N GLY A 295 -18.17 4.51 -2.55
CA GLY A 295 -19.39 4.67 -1.77
C GLY A 295 -19.22 4.45 -0.28
N ALA A 296 -17.97 4.43 0.22
CA ALA A 296 -17.71 4.45 1.65
C ALA A 296 -18.02 5.84 2.24
N SER A 297 -18.30 5.91 3.52
CA SER A 297 -18.43 7.16 4.27
C SER A 297 -17.28 7.31 5.26
N LEU A 298 -16.78 8.53 5.40
CA LEU A 298 -15.78 8.88 6.41
C LEU A 298 -16.49 9.26 7.71
N HIS A 299 -16.05 8.65 8.79
CA HIS A 299 -16.52 8.92 10.16
C HIS A 299 -15.36 9.31 11.06
N GLU A 300 -15.69 10.06 12.11
CA GLU A 300 -14.72 10.46 13.12
C GLU A 300 -15.32 10.43 14.53
N MET A 301 -14.45 10.24 15.52
CA MET A 301 -14.79 10.41 16.93
C MET A 301 -13.58 10.87 17.72
N LYS A 302 -13.82 11.51 18.89
CA LYS A 302 -12.74 11.84 19.82
C LYS A 302 -12.59 10.76 20.88
N ILE A 303 -11.38 10.22 20.98
CA ILE A 303 -11.03 9.19 21.97
C ILE A 303 -9.61 9.45 22.49
N GLY A 304 -9.40 9.39 23.78
CA GLY A 304 -8.08 9.62 24.38
C GLY A 304 -7.45 10.99 24.06
N GLY A 305 -8.27 11.99 23.70
CA GLY A 305 -7.80 13.32 23.31
C GLY A 305 -7.41 13.44 21.82
N TYR A 306 -7.54 12.37 21.03
CA TYR A 306 -7.25 12.34 19.60
C TYR A 306 -8.52 12.23 18.78
N THR A 307 -8.57 12.86 17.60
CA THR A 307 -9.59 12.56 16.59
C THR A 307 -9.18 11.27 15.88
N ARG A 308 -10.04 10.26 15.98
CA ARG A 308 -9.86 8.96 15.33
C ARG A 308 -10.84 8.88 14.17
N ILE A 309 -10.40 8.34 13.05
CA ILE A 309 -11.21 8.23 11.82
C ILE A 309 -11.32 6.79 11.36
N TRP A 310 -12.40 6.49 10.62
CA TRP A 310 -12.54 5.25 9.87
C TRP A 310 -13.37 5.48 8.62
N TYR A 311 -13.13 4.66 7.60
CA TYR A 311 -14.06 4.53 6.48
C TYR A 311 -15.01 3.38 6.75
N GLU A 312 -16.29 3.61 6.44
CA GLU A 312 -17.36 2.65 6.60
C GLU A 312 -17.97 2.35 5.23
N TYR A 313 -17.99 1.09 4.86
CA TYR A 313 -18.65 0.63 3.66
C TYR A 313 -19.86 -0.24 4.01
N VAL A 314 -21.04 0.20 3.61
CA VAL A 314 -22.31 -0.49 3.80
C VAL A 314 -22.93 -0.70 2.43
N PRO A 315 -23.02 -1.95 1.93
CA PRO A 315 -23.70 -2.24 0.67
C PRO A 315 -25.15 -1.72 0.65
N GLU A 316 -25.62 -1.20 -0.48
CA GLU A 316 -26.98 -0.65 -0.57
C GLU A 316 -28.04 -1.69 -0.20
N LYS A 317 -27.88 -2.93 -0.66
CA LYS A 317 -28.78 -4.04 -0.30
C LYS A 317 -28.83 -4.32 1.22
N VAL A 318 -27.77 -3.97 1.97
CA VAL A 318 -27.74 -4.10 3.43
C VAL A 318 -28.58 -2.99 4.07
N LYS A 319 -28.43 -1.75 3.59
CA LYS A 319 -29.20 -0.60 4.05
C LYS A 319 -30.72 -0.83 3.82
N GLU A 320 -31.07 -1.33 2.64
CA GLU A 320 -32.46 -1.59 2.25
C GLU A 320 -33.10 -2.75 3.00
N SER A 321 -32.30 -3.76 3.35
CA SER A 321 -32.83 -4.99 3.92
C SER A 321 -33.37 -4.82 5.35
N GLY A 322 -32.76 -3.93 6.14
CA GLY A 322 -33.03 -3.74 7.57
C GLY A 322 -32.79 -5.00 8.43
N LYS A 323 -32.17 -6.04 7.86
CA LYS A 323 -31.88 -7.30 8.57
C LYS A 323 -30.52 -7.25 9.24
N PRO A 324 -30.34 -7.94 10.39
CA PRO A 324 -29.04 -8.06 11.01
C PRO A 324 -28.01 -8.73 10.07
N VAL A 325 -26.86 -8.07 9.90
CA VAL A 325 -25.78 -8.50 8.99
C VAL A 325 -24.43 -8.58 9.72
N PRO A 326 -23.51 -9.42 9.25
CA PRO A 326 -22.17 -9.48 9.82
C PRO A 326 -21.43 -8.13 9.70
N LEU A 327 -20.41 -7.96 10.54
CA LEU A 327 -19.51 -6.82 10.52
C LEU A 327 -18.05 -7.31 10.51
N VAL A 328 -17.21 -6.70 9.65
CA VAL A 328 -15.78 -6.98 9.58
C VAL A 328 -15.00 -5.70 9.85
N VAL A 329 -14.03 -5.75 10.75
CA VAL A 329 -13.01 -4.71 10.95
C VAL A 329 -11.77 -5.12 10.18
N ASN A 330 -11.32 -4.29 9.21
CA ASN A 330 -10.19 -4.57 8.34
C ASN A 330 -9.09 -3.51 8.50
N MET A 331 -7.93 -3.91 9.02
CA MET A 331 -6.90 -3.01 9.56
C MET A 331 -5.62 -3.00 8.73
N HIS A 332 -5.15 -1.79 8.39
CA HIS A 332 -3.93 -1.57 7.60
C HIS A 332 -2.64 -1.92 8.36
N GLY A 333 -1.55 -2.13 7.60
CA GLY A 333 -0.20 -2.32 8.13
C GLY A 333 0.46 -1.02 8.60
N ARG A 334 1.65 -1.15 9.20
CA ARG A 334 2.46 0.00 9.65
C ARG A 334 2.72 0.98 8.52
N GLY A 335 2.51 2.25 8.80
CA GLY A 335 2.72 3.35 7.85
C GLY A 335 1.68 3.41 6.74
N GLY A 336 0.73 2.48 6.69
CA GLY A 336 -0.41 2.53 5.79
C GLY A 336 -1.48 3.53 6.24
N SER A 337 -2.61 3.54 5.55
CA SER A 337 -3.79 4.32 5.94
C SER A 337 -5.06 3.52 5.67
N ALA A 338 -6.14 3.89 6.33
CA ALA A 338 -7.44 3.25 6.15
C ALA A 338 -7.91 3.28 4.68
N GLY A 339 -7.77 4.42 4.01
CA GLY A 339 -8.18 4.56 2.61
C GLY A 339 -7.36 3.73 1.65
N THR A 340 -6.02 3.74 1.80
CA THR A 340 -5.15 2.93 0.93
C THR A 340 -5.38 1.43 1.14
N PHE A 341 -5.65 1.03 2.38
CA PHE A 341 -5.87 -0.38 2.69
C PHE A 341 -7.25 -0.89 2.26
N MET A 342 -8.27 -0.04 2.26
CA MET A 342 -9.56 -0.36 1.66
C MET A 342 -9.39 -0.75 0.19
N ASP A 343 -8.68 0.06 -0.59
CA ASP A 343 -8.39 -0.22 -1.99
C ASP A 343 -7.51 -1.45 -2.17
N MET A 344 -6.52 -1.65 -1.30
CA MET A 344 -5.58 -2.78 -1.39
C MET A 344 -6.26 -4.11 -1.04
N SER A 345 -6.96 -4.19 0.10
CA SER A 345 -7.56 -5.42 0.60
C SER A 345 -8.82 -5.83 -0.18
N GLN A 346 -9.55 -4.84 -0.72
CA GLN A 346 -10.82 -5.06 -1.43
C GLN A 346 -11.89 -5.76 -0.57
N MET A 347 -11.83 -5.66 0.75
CA MET A 347 -12.83 -6.24 1.63
C MET A 347 -14.23 -5.63 1.41
N ASN A 348 -14.29 -4.36 0.94
CA ASN A 348 -15.53 -3.72 0.49
C ASN A 348 -16.18 -4.45 -0.71
N CYS A 349 -15.39 -5.00 -1.63
CA CYS A 349 -15.91 -5.80 -2.74
C CYS A 349 -16.53 -7.12 -2.23
N VAL A 350 -15.88 -7.76 -1.26
CA VAL A 350 -16.44 -8.95 -0.61
C VAL A 350 -17.73 -8.59 0.15
N ALA A 351 -17.76 -7.45 0.84
CA ALA A 351 -18.93 -6.95 1.52
C ALA A 351 -20.10 -6.71 0.56
N GLU A 352 -19.84 -6.11 -0.62
CA GLU A 352 -20.84 -5.93 -1.67
C GLU A 352 -21.40 -7.26 -2.17
N GLU A 353 -20.54 -8.24 -2.41
CA GLU A 353 -20.96 -9.56 -2.89
C GLU A 353 -21.74 -10.36 -1.83
N ARG A 354 -21.31 -10.33 -0.57
CA ARG A 354 -21.81 -11.21 0.51
C ARG A 354 -22.85 -10.55 1.42
N GLY A 355 -22.95 -9.22 1.45
CA GLY A 355 -23.95 -8.49 2.24
C GLY A 355 -23.56 -8.36 3.71
N PHE A 356 -22.43 -7.71 4.00
CA PHE A 356 -22.00 -7.37 5.34
C PHE A 356 -21.45 -5.95 5.40
N ILE A 357 -21.27 -5.41 6.60
CA ILE A 357 -20.66 -4.09 6.83
C ILE A 357 -19.15 -4.27 7.02
N VAL A 358 -18.34 -3.42 6.39
CA VAL A 358 -16.91 -3.40 6.66
C VAL A 358 -16.43 -2.03 7.11
N LEU A 359 -15.57 -2.03 8.13
CA LEU A 359 -14.96 -0.86 8.72
C LEU A 359 -13.45 -0.89 8.48
N PHE A 360 -12.92 0.23 8.00
CA PHE A 360 -11.49 0.45 7.79
C PHE A 360 -11.03 1.55 8.74
N PRO A 361 -10.66 1.21 9.97
CA PRO A 361 -10.16 2.20 10.93
C PRO A 361 -8.74 2.62 10.60
N GLU A 362 -8.37 3.83 11.05
CA GLU A 362 -7.02 4.36 10.97
C GLU A 362 -6.29 4.23 12.31
N ALA A 363 -5.05 3.69 12.25
CA ALA A 363 -4.20 3.55 13.42
C ALA A 363 -3.84 4.92 14.03
N GLY A 364 -3.51 4.93 15.30
CA GLY A 364 -2.89 6.08 15.95
C GLY A 364 -1.47 6.33 15.47
N VAL A 365 -0.92 7.49 15.81
CA VAL A 365 0.47 7.81 15.54
C VAL A 365 1.39 7.06 16.52
N HIS A 366 2.54 6.63 16.02
CA HIS A 366 3.63 6.11 16.83
C HIS A 366 4.90 6.92 16.59
N GLN A 367 5.50 7.39 17.66
CA GLN A 367 6.78 8.09 17.66
C GLN A 367 7.92 7.08 17.76
N GLN A 368 8.62 6.85 16.64
CA GLN A 368 9.60 5.79 16.54
C GLN A 368 10.91 6.02 17.29
N ARG A 369 11.22 7.27 17.65
CA ARG A 369 12.47 7.66 18.31
C ARG A 369 12.24 8.75 19.33
N PRO A 370 13.03 8.75 20.44
CA PRO A 370 12.95 9.81 21.48
C PRO A 370 13.26 11.21 20.96
N ASP A 371 14.05 11.34 19.88
CA ASP A 371 14.34 12.60 19.21
C ASP A 371 13.16 13.17 18.38
N GLY A 372 12.02 12.53 18.45
CA GLY A 372 10.78 12.99 17.84
C GLY A 372 10.70 12.88 16.33
N VAL A 373 11.63 12.19 15.75
CA VAL A 373 12.03 12.38 14.37
C VAL A 373 11.21 11.63 13.35
N ARG A 374 10.53 10.56 13.72
CA ARG A 374 9.71 9.81 12.77
C ARG A 374 8.41 9.35 13.42
N ASN A 375 7.33 9.99 13.00
CA ASN A 375 5.99 9.54 13.33
C ASN A 375 5.46 8.65 12.19
N VAL A 376 4.88 7.53 12.55
CA VAL A 376 4.19 6.64 11.60
C VAL A 376 2.84 6.24 12.19
N LEU A 377 1.90 5.86 11.34
CA LEU A 377 0.68 5.22 11.80
C LEU A 377 1.00 3.78 12.18
N LEU A 378 0.72 3.42 13.42
CA LEU A 378 0.98 2.08 13.95
C LEU A 378 -0.05 1.74 15.02
N TRP A 379 -0.60 0.55 14.95
CA TRP A 379 -1.54 0.04 15.95
C TRP A 379 -0.85 -0.14 17.30
N GLN A 380 -1.57 0.22 18.39
CA GLN A 380 -1.05 0.27 19.76
C GLN A 380 0.19 1.17 19.86
N GLY A 381 0.16 2.26 19.10
CA GLY A 381 1.26 3.21 19.04
C GLY A 381 1.50 3.95 20.36
N GLU A 382 2.65 4.59 20.44
CA GLU A 382 3.04 5.43 21.56
C GLU A 382 3.51 6.80 21.07
N TYR A 383 3.02 7.85 21.68
CA TYR A 383 3.44 9.21 21.37
C TYR A 383 3.84 9.95 22.66
N LYS A 384 5.09 10.44 22.71
CA LYS A 384 5.68 11.11 23.89
C LYS A 384 5.51 10.31 25.20
N GLY A 385 5.67 8.99 25.14
CA GLY A 385 5.57 8.08 26.27
C GLY A 385 4.14 7.69 26.67
N GLU A 386 3.11 8.18 25.95
CA GLU A 386 1.71 7.83 26.19
C GLU A 386 1.23 6.82 25.13
N LYS A 387 0.69 5.70 25.57
CA LYS A 387 0.07 4.71 24.69
C LYS A 387 -1.25 5.21 24.13
N ILE A 388 -1.48 4.97 22.85
CA ILE A 388 -2.76 5.24 22.18
C ILE A 388 -3.57 3.94 22.19
N ASP A 389 -4.70 3.94 22.89
CA ASP A 389 -5.55 2.74 23.03
C ASP A 389 -6.44 2.54 21.80
N ASP A 390 -5.93 1.76 20.85
CA ASP A 390 -6.66 1.41 19.64
C ASP A 390 -7.76 0.38 19.89
N VAL A 391 -7.68 -0.46 20.94
CA VAL A 391 -8.76 -1.38 21.31
C VAL A 391 -10.00 -0.59 21.72
N ALA A 392 -9.84 0.40 22.59
CA ALA A 392 -10.95 1.26 23.00
C ALA A 392 -11.58 1.99 21.79
N PHE A 393 -10.76 2.45 20.84
CA PHE A 393 -11.25 3.08 19.62
C PHE A 393 -12.08 2.11 18.76
N ILE A 394 -11.57 0.91 18.50
CA ILE A 394 -12.27 -0.07 17.64
C ILE A 394 -13.59 -0.50 18.27
N LEU A 395 -13.64 -0.71 19.57
CA LEU A 395 -14.87 -1.06 20.26
C LEU A 395 -15.89 0.08 20.21
N ALA A 396 -15.46 1.32 20.45
CA ALA A 396 -16.33 2.49 20.33
C ALA A 396 -16.87 2.70 18.92
N MET A 397 -16.04 2.44 17.88
CA MET A 397 -16.43 2.48 16.49
C MET A 397 -17.50 1.42 16.16
N ILE A 398 -17.32 0.18 16.62
CA ILE A 398 -18.32 -0.89 16.49
C ILE A 398 -19.65 -0.50 17.15
N ASP A 399 -19.60 0.05 18.36
CA ASP A 399 -20.79 0.49 19.08
C ASP A 399 -21.51 1.66 18.39
N ASP A 400 -20.77 2.54 17.71
CA ASP A 400 -21.35 3.60 16.90
C ASP A 400 -22.11 3.05 15.69
N VAL A 401 -21.52 2.09 14.99
CA VAL A 401 -22.15 1.43 13.83
C VAL A 401 -23.40 0.66 14.24
N LYS A 402 -23.39 -0.02 15.37
CA LYS A 402 -24.55 -0.75 15.92
C LYS A 402 -25.74 0.16 16.20
N LYS A 403 -25.54 1.44 16.49
CA LYS A 403 -26.63 2.43 16.66
C LYS A 403 -27.28 2.83 15.36
N ARG A 404 -26.57 2.69 14.24
CA ARG A 404 -27.02 3.15 12.91
C ARG A 404 -27.53 2.02 12.03
N TYR A 405 -27.01 0.81 12.23
CA TYR A 405 -27.36 -0.35 11.40
C TYR A 405 -27.64 -1.60 12.26
N PRO A 406 -28.50 -2.49 11.78
CA PRO A 406 -28.74 -3.78 12.45
C PRO A 406 -27.56 -4.72 12.25
N VAL A 407 -26.56 -4.63 13.12
CA VAL A 407 -25.42 -5.54 13.14
C VAL A 407 -25.82 -6.87 13.80
N ASP A 408 -25.47 -7.98 13.18
CA ASP A 408 -25.54 -9.29 13.82
C ASP A 408 -24.36 -9.45 14.78
N GLU A 409 -24.57 -9.15 16.03
CA GLU A 409 -23.54 -9.20 17.08
C GLU A 409 -22.93 -10.59 17.27
N SER A 410 -23.59 -11.63 16.78
CA SER A 410 -23.01 -12.98 16.79
C SER A 410 -21.94 -13.19 15.71
N ARG A 411 -21.83 -12.28 14.72
CA ARG A 411 -20.93 -12.38 13.55
C ARG A 411 -20.13 -11.09 13.34
N ILE A 412 -19.35 -10.73 14.36
CA ILE A 412 -18.37 -9.64 14.28
C ILE A 412 -16.99 -10.26 14.13
N TYR A 413 -16.21 -9.79 13.16
CA TYR A 413 -14.91 -10.34 12.78
C TYR A 413 -13.86 -9.25 12.68
N ALA A 414 -12.58 -9.63 12.83
CA ALA A 414 -11.46 -8.75 12.57
C ALA A 414 -10.42 -9.43 11.68
N CYS A 415 -9.80 -8.64 10.80
CA CYS A 415 -8.65 -9.03 10.00
C CYS A 415 -7.77 -7.82 9.72
N GLY A 416 -6.54 -8.07 9.30
CA GLY A 416 -5.61 -6.98 8.98
C GLY A 416 -4.22 -7.50 8.65
N GLN A 417 -3.42 -6.63 8.03
CA GLN A 417 -2.11 -6.97 7.51
C GLN A 417 -1.00 -6.39 8.38
N SER A 418 0.09 -7.16 8.61
CA SER A 418 1.27 -6.71 9.34
C SER A 418 0.89 -6.18 10.74
N SER A 419 1.19 -4.92 11.07
CA SER A 419 0.75 -4.35 12.35
C SER A 419 -0.78 -4.38 12.56
N GLY A 420 -1.59 -4.33 11.49
CA GLY A 420 -3.03 -4.56 11.56
C GLY A 420 -3.39 -6.01 11.91
N GLY A 421 -2.59 -6.97 11.49
CA GLY A 421 -2.71 -8.37 11.92
C GLY A 421 -2.29 -8.58 13.38
N MET A 422 -1.28 -7.84 13.86
CA MET A 422 -0.94 -7.81 15.29
C MET A 422 -2.12 -7.28 16.11
N MET A 423 -2.71 -6.16 15.66
CA MET A 423 -3.91 -5.59 16.29
C MET A 423 -5.10 -6.55 16.24
N THR A 424 -5.25 -7.33 15.16
CA THR A 424 -6.26 -8.38 15.05
C THR A 424 -6.10 -9.42 16.15
N SER A 425 -4.87 -9.85 16.44
CA SER A 425 -4.55 -10.79 17.52
C SER A 425 -4.78 -10.16 18.91
N GLU A 426 -4.48 -8.88 19.08
CA GLU A 426 -4.74 -8.10 20.30
C GLU A 426 -6.24 -8.04 20.61
N LEU A 427 -7.07 -7.78 19.59
CA LEU A 427 -8.54 -7.76 19.73
C LEU A 427 -9.09 -9.13 20.14
N ALA A 428 -8.57 -10.22 19.59
CA ALA A 428 -8.99 -11.57 19.95
C ALA A 428 -8.67 -11.93 21.41
N GLN A 429 -7.70 -11.24 22.03
CA GLN A 429 -7.32 -11.47 23.42
C GLN A 429 -8.02 -10.53 24.38
N ARG A 430 -8.09 -9.23 24.03
CA ARG A 430 -8.61 -8.19 24.94
C ARG A 430 -10.10 -7.89 24.77
N ALA A 431 -10.69 -8.37 23.69
CA ALA A 431 -12.12 -8.21 23.37
C ALA A 431 -12.70 -9.51 22.79
N SER A 432 -12.29 -10.63 23.36
CA SER A 432 -12.68 -11.97 22.89
C SER A 432 -14.21 -12.19 22.90
N GLU A 433 -14.93 -11.50 23.76
CA GLU A 433 -16.40 -11.53 23.81
C GLU A 433 -17.07 -10.93 22.59
N VAL A 434 -16.39 -9.99 21.88
CA VAL A 434 -16.95 -9.30 20.72
C VAL A 434 -16.75 -10.09 19.43
N PHE A 435 -15.56 -10.69 19.25
CA PHE A 435 -15.17 -11.25 17.95
C PHE A 435 -15.46 -12.77 17.86
N ALA A 436 -16.21 -13.17 16.84
CA ALA A 436 -16.53 -14.58 16.58
C ALA A 436 -15.37 -15.35 15.93
N ALA A 437 -14.54 -14.71 15.14
CA ALA A 437 -13.31 -15.23 14.55
C ALA A 437 -12.40 -14.09 14.08
N VAL A 438 -11.11 -14.36 13.93
CA VAL A 438 -10.13 -13.37 13.47
C VAL A 438 -9.18 -13.94 12.41
N ALA A 439 -8.64 -13.04 11.58
CA ALA A 439 -7.70 -13.41 10.52
C ALA A 439 -6.51 -12.43 10.43
N PRO A 440 -5.44 -12.63 11.19
CA PRO A 440 -4.19 -11.91 11.00
C PRO A 440 -3.50 -12.31 9.69
N TRP A 441 -3.12 -11.31 8.85
CA TRP A 441 -2.36 -11.49 7.62
C TRP A 441 -0.93 -10.99 7.79
N SER A 442 0.04 -11.81 7.41
CA SER A 442 1.48 -11.49 7.51
C SER A 442 1.86 -10.92 8.88
N ALA A 443 1.33 -11.50 9.94
CA ALA A 443 1.57 -11.04 11.30
C ALA A 443 1.41 -12.14 12.33
N ILE A 444 2.27 -12.05 13.34
CA ILE A 444 2.06 -12.66 14.67
C ILE A 444 2.06 -11.51 15.68
N MET A 445 1.75 -11.78 16.94
CA MET A 445 2.09 -10.83 17.99
C MET A 445 3.60 -10.69 18.03
N ASP A 446 4.07 -9.44 18.17
CA ASP A 446 5.49 -9.12 18.20
C ASP A 446 6.21 -9.94 19.28
N PRO A 447 7.17 -10.78 18.91
CA PRO A 447 7.90 -11.59 19.88
C PRO A 447 8.78 -10.75 20.81
N ASP A 448 9.15 -9.52 20.42
CA ASP A 448 9.93 -8.59 21.24
C ASP A 448 9.06 -7.83 22.26
N HIS A 449 7.74 -7.82 22.08
CA HIS A 449 6.82 -7.40 23.12
C HIS A 449 6.60 -8.61 24.05
N GLU A 450 7.06 -8.51 25.28
CA GLU A 450 6.81 -9.48 26.37
C GLU A 450 5.30 -9.63 26.70
N VAL A 451 4.43 -9.61 25.69
CA VAL A 451 3.03 -9.91 25.85
C VAL A 451 2.92 -11.42 26.04
N LYS A 452 2.98 -11.82 27.29
CA LYS A 452 2.58 -13.18 27.65
C LYS A 452 1.15 -13.35 27.18
N LEU A 453 0.94 -14.28 26.25
CA LEU A 453 -0.41 -14.73 25.94
C LEU A 453 -1.09 -15.08 27.26
N PRO A 454 -2.37 -14.72 27.43
CA PRO A 454 -3.11 -15.12 28.62
C PRO A 454 -3.14 -16.65 28.69
N GLU A 455 -3.19 -17.21 29.90
CA GLU A 455 -3.32 -18.67 30.08
C GLU A 455 -4.60 -19.22 29.41
N LYS A 456 -5.58 -18.37 29.18
CA LYS A 456 -6.87 -18.70 28.55
C LYS A 456 -7.40 -17.50 27.78
N ILE A 457 -7.94 -17.74 26.60
CA ILE A 457 -8.78 -16.78 25.85
C ILE A 457 -10.23 -17.25 26.01
N ASP A 458 -11.04 -16.52 26.73
CA ASP A 458 -12.39 -16.88 27.10
C ASP A 458 -13.35 -15.70 26.92
N PRO A 459 -14.35 -15.75 26.04
CA PRO A 459 -14.66 -16.89 25.15
C PRO A 459 -13.60 -17.12 24.09
N ALA A 460 -13.45 -18.36 23.61
CA ALA A 460 -12.48 -18.71 22.59
C ALA A 460 -12.75 -18.00 21.26
N VAL A 461 -11.68 -17.62 20.56
CA VAL A 461 -11.72 -16.97 19.25
C VAL A 461 -10.87 -17.76 18.25
N PRO A 462 -11.44 -18.33 17.18
CA PRO A 462 -10.70 -19.03 16.14
C PRO A 462 -9.82 -18.09 15.31
N TYR A 463 -8.67 -18.62 14.86
CA TYR A 463 -7.67 -17.88 14.08
C TYR A 463 -7.43 -18.48 12.70
N LEU A 464 -7.38 -17.62 11.68
CA LEU A 464 -6.77 -17.90 10.39
C LEU A 464 -5.55 -16.98 10.18
N PHE A 465 -4.35 -17.52 10.21
CA PHE A 465 -3.15 -16.82 9.79
C PHE A 465 -2.91 -17.04 8.29
N LEU A 466 -2.61 -15.96 7.55
CA LEU A 466 -2.14 -16.05 6.18
C LEU A 466 -0.76 -15.36 6.07
N PHE A 467 0.21 -16.10 5.54
CA PHE A 467 1.58 -15.63 5.36
C PHE A 467 2.06 -15.89 3.94
N GLY A 468 3.01 -15.09 3.46
CA GLY A 468 3.83 -15.49 2.33
C GLY A 468 4.83 -16.58 2.74
N GLU A 469 5.08 -17.55 1.86
CA GLU A 469 6.13 -18.56 2.06
C GLU A 469 7.51 -17.91 2.25
N ASN A 470 7.75 -16.79 1.57
CA ASN A 470 8.95 -15.98 1.66
C ASN A 470 8.81 -14.80 2.64
N ASP A 471 7.74 -14.74 3.42
CA ASP A 471 7.62 -13.72 4.47
C ASP A 471 8.74 -13.93 5.50
N TRP A 472 9.43 -12.84 5.87
CA TRP A 472 10.50 -12.89 6.86
C TRP A 472 10.07 -13.49 8.21
N LEU A 473 8.76 -13.51 8.50
CA LEU A 473 8.17 -14.19 9.65
C LEU A 473 8.19 -15.72 9.49
N CYS A 474 8.19 -16.25 8.26
CA CYS A 474 8.15 -17.68 7.98
C CYS A 474 9.53 -18.28 7.70
N VAL A 475 10.55 -17.47 7.46
CA VAL A 475 11.90 -17.92 7.15
C VAL A 475 12.58 -18.40 8.42
N ASP A 476 13.04 -19.64 8.43
CA ASP A 476 13.96 -20.14 9.46
C ASP A 476 15.32 -19.41 9.29
N ARG A 477 15.63 -18.54 10.24
CA ARG A 477 16.86 -17.73 10.22
C ARG A 477 18.14 -18.57 10.36
N GLU A 478 18.06 -19.75 10.95
CA GLU A 478 19.25 -20.60 11.17
C GLU A 478 19.59 -21.45 9.95
N ASN A 479 18.60 -21.92 9.20
CA ASN A 479 18.80 -22.87 8.11
C ASN A 479 18.41 -22.33 6.72
N GLY A 480 17.86 -21.14 6.62
CA GLY A 480 17.43 -20.54 5.34
C GLY A 480 16.32 -21.32 4.63
N GLN A 481 15.60 -22.17 5.34
CA GLN A 481 14.49 -22.94 4.79
C GLN A 481 13.21 -22.13 4.84
N MET A 482 12.57 -21.99 3.69
CA MET A 482 11.33 -21.26 3.49
C MET A 482 10.09 -22.15 3.69
N GLU A 483 10.13 -23.04 4.65
CA GLU A 483 8.95 -23.82 5.02
C GLU A 483 8.39 -23.30 6.34
N TYR A 484 7.08 -23.49 6.54
CA TYR A 484 6.47 -23.39 7.86
C TYR A 484 7.23 -24.35 8.78
N SER A 485 8.27 -23.83 9.38
CA SER A 485 9.17 -24.56 10.26
C SER A 485 8.67 -24.41 11.69
N VAL A 486 8.65 -25.53 12.43
CA VAL A 486 8.36 -25.55 13.86
C VAL A 486 9.39 -24.77 14.68
N ALA A 487 10.48 -24.34 14.05
CA ALA A 487 11.58 -23.58 14.64
C ALA A 487 11.50 -22.05 14.36
N SER A 488 10.55 -21.56 13.56
CA SER A 488 10.39 -20.13 13.30
C SER A 488 9.82 -19.37 14.51
N ASP A 489 9.98 -18.05 14.56
CA ASP A 489 9.42 -17.18 15.62
C ASP A 489 7.87 -17.33 15.72
N ILE A 490 7.22 -17.62 14.60
CA ILE A 490 5.79 -17.98 14.53
C ILE A 490 5.47 -19.21 15.37
N ALA A 491 6.32 -20.22 15.37
CA ALA A 491 6.04 -21.49 16.00
C ALA A 491 5.82 -21.37 17.52
N GLY A 492 6.51 -20.45 18.19
CA GLY A 492 6.32 -20.16 19.61
C GLY A 492 4.90 -19.68 19.91
N PHE A 493 4.43 -18.69 19.16
CA PHE A 493 3.10 -18.13 19.29
C PHE A 493 2.00 -19.17 18.96
N LEU A 494 2.16 -19.92 17.88
CA LEU A 494 1.22 -20.95 17.47
C LEU A 494 1.14 -22.11 18.48
N ARG A 495 2.27 -22.55 19.06
CA ARG A 495 2.28 -23.55 20.14
C ARG A 495 1.48 -23.08 21.36
N ASN A 496 1.59 -21.79 21.71
CA ASN A 496 0.78 -21.26 22.80
C ASN A 496 -0.71 -21.32 22.49
N LEU A 497 -1.14 -20.96 21.26
CA LEU A 497 -2.55 -21.10 20.86
C LEU A 497 -3.02 -22.56 20.84
N ILE A 498 -2.18 -23.49 20.36
CA ILE A 498 -2.46 -24.94 20.40
C ILE A 498 -2.71 -25.38 21.85
N HIS A 499 -1.88 -24.93 22.78
CA HIS A 499 -2.00 -25.23 24.20
C HIS A 499 -3.25 -24.60 24.84
N ILE A 500 -3.46 -23.27 24.59
CA ILE A 500 -4.61 -22.51 25.14
C ILE A 500 -5.94 -23.14 24.75
N TYR A 501 -6.05 -23.64 23.50
CA TYR A 501 -7.29 -24.23 22.98
C TYR A 501 -7.35 -25.76 23.10
N ASP A 502 -6.37 -26.42 23.74
CA ASP A 502 -6.28 -27.89 23.86
C ASP A 502 -6.50 -28.59 22.50
N LEU A 503 -5.77 -28.10 21.47
CA LEU A 503 -5.92 -28.60 20.11
C LEU A 503 -5.23 -29.96 19.92
N ASP A 504 -5.72 -30.74 18.96
CA ASP A 504 -5.10 -32.00 18.55
C ASP A 504 -3.71 -31.69 17.96
N GLU A 505 -2.65 -32.33 18.46
CA GLU A 505 -1.29 -32.19 17.90
C GLU A 505 -1.20 -32.72 16.48
N LYS A 506 -2.17 -33.50 16.03
CA LYS A 506 -2.23 -33.98 14.66
C LYS A 506 -2.57 -32.86 13.71
N LEU A 507 -1.60 -32.52 12.86
CA LEU A 507 -1.71 -31.52 11.83
C LEU A 507 -2.40 -32.06 10.57
N TYR A 508 -3.48 -31.41 10.15
CA TYR A 508 -4.12 -31.68 8.86
C TYR A 508 -3.59 -30.70 7.81
N ARG A 509 -3.20 -31.23 6.64
CA ARG A 509 -2.64 -30.43 5.55
C ARG A 509 -3.48 -30.60 4.29
N TYR A 510 -3.72 -29.50 3.59
CA TYR A 510 -4.28 -29.52 2.24
C TYR A 510 -3.80 -28.30 1.47
N GLN A 511 -3.89 -28.32 0.15
CA GLN A 511 -3.55 -27.22 -0.74
C GLN A 511 -4.80 -26.79 -1.51
N CYS A 512 -4.94 -25.44 -1.67
CA CYS A 512 -5.98 -24.84 -2.48
C CYS A 512 -5.34 -23.70 -3.30
N GLY A 513 -5.21 -23.91 -4.60
CA GLY A 513 -4.46 -23.00 -5.47
C GLY A 513 -3.00 -22.87 -5.03
N GLU A 514 -2.54 -21.65 -4.80
CA GLU A 514 -1.18 -21.35 -4.34
C GLU A 514 -1.03 -21.38 -2.81
N ILE A 515 -2.10 -21.69 -2.07
CA ILE A 515 -2.09 -21.66 -0.60
C ILE A 515 -2.00 -23.07 -0.05
N SER A 516 -0.98 -23.33 0.76
CA SER A 516 -0.84 -24.53 1.58
C SER A 516 -1.43 -24.27 2.97
N TYR A 517 -2.43 -25.06 3.37
CA TYR A 517 -3.10 -24.90 4.66
C TYR A 517 -2.65 -25.94 5.67
N TYR A 518 -2.43 -25.48 6.89
CA TYR A 518 -2.07 -26.25 8.07
C TYR A 518 -3.15 -26.01 9.13
N VAL A 519 -3.92 -27.06 9.46
CA VAL A 519 -5.13 -26.94 10.28
C VAL A 519 -5.00 -27.76 11.56
N TYR A 520 -5.22 -27.09 12.69
CA TYR A 520 -5.29 -27.70 14.01
C TYR A 520 -6.73 -27.73 14.48
N LEU A 521 -7.19 -28.92 14.84
CA LEU A 521 -8.56 -29.17 15.23
C LEU A 521 -8.69 -29.33 16.74
N ASN A 522 -9.80 -28.89 17.31
CA ASN A 522 -10.15 -29.24 18.66
C ASN A 522 -10.78 -30.65 18.73
N LYS A 523 -11.18 -31.09 19.93
CA LYS A 523 -11.79 -32.41 20.16
C LYS A 523 -13.10 -32.66 19.39
N LYS A 524 -13.85 -31.59 19.07
CA LYS A 524 -15.05 -31.63 18.21
C LYS A 524 -14.76 -31.53 16.71
N LYS A 525 -13.49 -31.58 16.32
CA LYS A 525 -13.03 -31.46 14.92
C LYS A 525 -13.33 -30.12 14.27
N VAL A 526 -13.39 -29.04 15.07
CA VAL A 526 -13.52 -27.68 14.61
C VAL A 526 -12.13 -27.08 14.35
N PRO A 527 -11.91 -26.39 13.21
CA PRO A 527 -10.62 -25.77 12.86
C PRO A 527 -10.40 -24.47 13.65
N MET A 528 -9.98 -24.60 14.91
CA MET A 528 -9.76 -23.44 15.80
C MET A 528 -8.53 -22.63 15.43
N LEU A 529 -7.52 -23.26 14.81
CA LEU A 529 -6.32 -22.63 14.33
C LEU A 529 -6.01 -23.14 12.93
N THR A 530 -5.97 -22.21 11.98
CA THR A 530 -5.58 -22.49 10.59
C THR A 530 -4.44 -21.55 10.20
N VAL A 531 -3.40 -22.09 9.57
CA VAL A 531 -2.29 -21.34 9.00
C VAL A 531 -2.27 -21.60 7.50
N GLY A 532 -2.29 -20.56 6.68
CA GLY A 532 -2.11 -20.62 5.24
C GLY A 532 -0.77 -20.00 4.84
N THR A 533 0.01 -20.68 4.01
CA THR A 533 1.21 -20.12 3.38
C THR A 533 1.01 -19.99 1.89
N VAL A 534 1.17 -18.79 1.35
CA VAL A 534 1.04 -18.50 -0.08
C VAL A 534 2.39 -18.71 -0.76
N LYS A 535 2.41 -19.56 -1.78
CA LYS A 535 3.63 -19.93 -2.50
C LYS A 535 4.37 -18.69 -3.02
N GLU A 536 5.68 -18.62 -2.77
CA GLU A 536 6.59 -17.58 -3.26
C GLU A 536 6.22 -16.13 -2.86
N MET A 537 5.17 -15.91 -2.09
CA MET A 537 4.79 -14.58 -1.61
C MET A 537 5.72 -14.12 -0.48
N SER A 538 6.11 -12.86 -0.52
CA SER A 538 6.85 -12.18 0.54
C SER A 538 5.91 -11.60 1.60
N HIS A 539 6.36 -10.56 2.33
CA HIS A 539 5.53 -9.79 3.26
C HIS A 539 4.60 -8.84 2.48
N ALA A 540 3.59 -9.40 1.83
CA ALA A 540 2.69 -8.73 0.91
C ALA A 540 1.24 -9.19 1.11
N ASN A 541 0.30 -8.67 0.31
CA ASN A 541 -1.07 -9.12 0.28
C ASN A 541 -1.30 -10.12 -0.88
N TYR A 542 -2.08 -11.14 -0.62
CA TYR A 542 -2.56 -12.04 -1.67
C TYR A 542 -3.75 -11.41 -2.40
N PRO A 543 -3.82 -11.42 -3.75
CA PRO A 543 -4.86 -10.70 -4.49
C PRO A 543 -6.31 -11.07 -4.14
N ARG A 544 -6.55 -12.27 -3.62
CA ARG A 544 -7.88 -12.73 -3.18
C ARG A 544 -7.96 -13.01 -1.67
N GLU A 545 -7.10 -12.40 -0.91
CA GLU A 545 -6.98 -12.63 0.53
C GLU A 545 -8.29 -12.41 1.29
N SER A 546 -9.01 -11.33 0.96
CA SER A 546 -10.28 -10.99 1.60
C SER A 546 -11.37 -12.02 1.32
N TRP A 547 -11.51 -12.52 0.06
CA TRP A 547 -12.46 -13.60 -0.29
C TRP A 547 -12.09 -14.90 0.41
N THR A 548 -10.81 -15.27 0.35
CA THR A 548 -10.28 -16.46 1.03
C THR A 548 -10.55 -16.41 2.52
N THR A 549 -10.33 -15.26 3.14
CA THR A 549 -10.54 -15.04 4.58
C THR A 549 -12.02 -15.12 4.95
N TYR A 550 -12.88 -14.37 4.27
CA TYR A 550 -14.29 -14.32 4.64
C TYR A 550 -15.01 -15.62 4.30
N ASP A 551 -14.98 -16.07 3.04
CA ASP A 551 -15.68 -17.28 2.58
C ASP A 551 -15.05 -18.56 3.14
N GLY A 552 -13.72 -18.59 3.22
CA GLY A 552 -12.96 -19.76 3.65
C GLY A 552 -12.99 -19.99 5.16
N PHE A 553 -13.13 -18.93 5.95
CA PHE A 553 -12.96 -19.04 7.39
C PHE A 553 -13.97 -18.23 8.21
N LEU A 554 -13.94 -16.88 8.18
CA LEU A 554 -14.69 -16.02 9.10
C LEU A 554 -16.20 -16.35 9.10
N SER A 555 -16.82 -16.40 7.93
CA SER A 555 -18.26 -16.62 7.79
C SER A 555 -18.78 -17.95 8.35
N LYS A 556 -17.89 -18.89 8.67
CA LYS A 556 -18.23 -20.20 9.25
C LYS A 556 -18.44 -20.16 10.75
N PHE A 557 -18.00 -19.08 11.40
CA PHE A 557 -18.09 -18.93 12.85
C PHE A 557 -19.16 -17.91 13.24
N SER A 558 -19.81 -18.17 14.37
CA SER A 558 -20.64 -17.20 15.08
C SER A 558 -20.55 -17.43 16.58
N LYS A 559 -20.87 -16.41 17.39
CA LYS A 559 -20.78 -16.47 18.84
C LYS A 559 -22.08 -15.99 19.47
N LYS A 560 -22.69 -16.81 20.30
CA LYS A 560 -23.90 -16.45 21.05
C LYS A 560 -23.60 -15.38 22.12
N PRO A 561 -24.61 -14.64 22.61
CA PRO A 561 -24.42 -13.65 23.67
C PRO A 561 -23.83 -14.20 24.97
N ASP A 562 -24.00 -15.50 25.23
CA ASP A 562 -23.44 -16.21 26.39
C ASP A 562 -21.97 -16.63 26.19
N GLY A 563 -21.35 -16.27 25.07
CA GLY A 563 -19.99 -16.64 24.70
C GLY A 563 -19.87 -18.00 23.98
N THR A 564 -20.95 -18.75 23.81
CA THR A 564 -20.92 -20.04 23.11
C THR A 564 -20.51 -19.85 21.65
N LEU A 565 -19.38 -20.43 21.26
CA LEU A 565 -18.88 -20.41 19.88
C LEU A 565 -19.61 -21.47 19.04
N LEU A 566 -20.04 -21.09 17.86
CA LEU A 566 -20.65 -21.97 16.87
C LEU A 566 -19.74 -22.04 15.62
N TYR A 567 -19.64 -23.25 15.06
CA TYR A 567 -19.03 -23.52 13.76
C TYR A 567 -20.06 -24.13 12.82
N MET A 568 -20.36 -23.45 11.71
CA MET A 568 -21.41 -23.86 10.76
C MET A 568 -22.77 -24.15 11.47
N GLY A 569 -23.09 -23.33 12.47
CA GLY A 569 -24.35 -23.44 13.25
C GLY A 569 -24.33 -24.45 14.39
N ASN A 570 -23.29 -25.26 14.56
CA ASN A 570 -23.15 -26.25 15.64
C ASN A 570 -22.17 -25.74 16.70
N GLU A 571 -22.36 -26.16 17.97
CA GLU A 571 -21.44 -25.80 19.05
C GLU A 571 -20.02 -26.29 18.79
N ALA A 572 -19.10 -25.34 18.81
CA ALA A 572 -17.70 -25.54 18.44
C ALA A 572 -16.83 -26.11 19.57
N LEU A 573 -17.18 -25.83 20.84
CA LEU A 573 -16.42 -26.23 22.04
C LEU A 573 -17.19 -27.18 22.92
#